data_9c5aad50219c6cb6c65d97045c24b7fd
#
_entry.id   9c5aad50219c6cb6c65d97045c24b7fd
#
_cell.length_a   1.000
_cell.length_b   1.000
_cell.length_c   1.000
_cell.angle_alpha   90.00
_cell.angle_beta   90.00
_cell.angle_gamma   90.00
#
_symmetry.space_group_name_H-M   'P 1'
#
loop_
_entity.id
_entity.type
_entity.pdbx_description
1 polymer ?
#
loop_
_entity_poly.entity_id
_entity_poly.type
_entity_poly.pdbx_seq_one_letter_code
_entity_poly.pdbx_strand_id
1 'polypeptide(L)'
;HPGQGVYRSSYKNALRLTATETNVAYRTADYQRVQAFDFVRGVRVHLSENHTLNGKPFHCICDDFAGDYPKDFKFTGWHPQCRCYTTTILADDPDDPEATPLVESIPAGLSDWVADNGDRISASFERGKPAFWLRDNADQLGITPKKKKGRP
;
A
#
# COMPACT_ATOMS: atom_id res chain seq x y z
N HIS A 1 9.04 -1.58 -29.28
CA HIS A 1 10.50 -1.39 -29.35
C HIS A 1 11.13 -1.78 -28.00
N PRO A 2 12.11 -2.71 -27.98
CA PRO A 2 12.88 -2.97 -26.78
C PRO A 2 13.53 -1.67 -26.30
N GLY A 3 13.31 -1.30 -25.03
CA GLY A 3 13.87 -0.08 -24.45
C GLY A 3 13.01 1.17 -24.50
N GLN A 4 11.84 1.15 -25.12
CA GLN A 4 10.82 2.20 -24.95
C GLN A 4 9.97 1.87 -23.74
N GLY A 5 10.34 2.37 -22.60
CA GLY A 5 9.64 2.19 -21.35
C GLY A 5 10.41 2.81 -20.20
N VAL A 6 9.94 2.54 -19.00
CA VAL A 6 10.55 3.03 -17.74
C VAL A 6 12.00 2.52 -17.60
N TYR A 7 12.36 1.42 -18.25
CA TYR A 7 13.64 0.74 -18.15
C TYR A 7 14.58 1.11 -19.30
N ARG A 8 15.15 2.31 -19.24
CA ARG A 8 16.09 2.79 -20.26
C ARG A 8 17.52 2.29 -20.10
N SER A 9 17.89 1.72 -18.94
CA SER A 9 19.19 1.10 -18.70
C SER A 9 19.14 0.09 -17.56
N SER A 10 20.00 -0.92 -17.60
CA SER A 10 20.15 -1.94 -16.54
C SER A 10 20.47 -1.30 -15.19
N TYR A 11 21.33 -0.29 -15.18
CA TYR A 11 21.73 0.43 -13.98
C TYR A 11 20.53 1.15 -13.33
N LYS A 12 19.75 1.93 -14.10
CA LYS A 12 18.57 2.63 -13.58
C LYS A 12 17.50 1.64 -13.10
N ASN A 13 17.37 0.51 -13.76
CA ASN A 13 16.45 -0.54 -13.35
C ASN A 13 16.90 -1.20 -12.03
N ALA A 14 18.19 -1.48 -11.89
CA ALA A 14 18.75 -2.01 -10.65
C ALA A 14 18.53 -1.04 -9.47
N LEU A 15 18.82 0.24 -9.64
CA LEU A 15 18.56 1.26 -8.61
C LEU A 15 17.08 1.34 -8.24
N ARG A 16 16.18 1.29 -9.22
CA ARG A 16 14.74 1.30 -8.97
C ARG A 16 14.29 0.07 -8.18
N LEU A 17 14.78 -1.10 -8.57
CA LEU A 17 14.47 -2.35 -7.86
C LEU A 17 15.00 -2.29 -6.42
N THR A 18 16.26 -1.94 -6.22
CA THR A 18 16.86 -1.83 -4.88
C THR A 18 16.08 -0.87 -3.99
N ALA A 19 15.76 0.33 -4.47
CA ALA A 19 15.00 1.30 -3.69
C ALA A 19 13.59 0.79 -3.35
N THR A 20 12.94 0.08 -4.29
CA THR A 20 11.61 -0.49 -4.05
C THR A 20 11.65 -1.60 -3.00
N GLU A 21 12.55 -2.56 -3.16
CA GLU A 21 12.67 -3.71 -2.26
C GLU A 21 13.13 -3.31 -0.85
N THR A 22 14.04 -2.35 -0.74
CA THR A 22 14.46 -1.80 0.56
C THR A 22 13.27 -1.18 1.30
N ASN A 23 12.45 -0.38 0.60
CA ASN A 23 11.26 0.21 1.18
C ASN A 23 10.22 -0.83 1.57
N VAL A 24 10.00 -1.86 0.73
CA VAL A 24 9.08 -2.96 1.04
C VAL A 24 9.54 -3.72 2.28
N ALA A 25 10.83 -4.04 2.38
CA ALA A 25 11.39 -4.74 3.53
C ALA A 25 11.23 -3.94 4.83
N TYR A 26 11.59 -2.65 4.81
CA TYR A 26 11.45 -1.76 5.95
C TYR A 26 9.99 -1.66 6.42
N ARG A 27 9.06 -1.40 5.50
CA ARG A 27 7.63 -1.26 5.80
C ARG A 27 7.00 -2.57 6.28
N THR A 28 7.49 -3.70 5.77
CA THR A 28 7.05 -5.02 6.25
C THR A 28 7.49 -5.26 7.70
N ALA A 29 8.72 -4.90 8.05
CA ALA A 29 9.20 -4.99 9.41
C ALA A 29 8.43 -4.05 10.35
N ASP A 30 8.15 -2.82 9.90
CA ASP A 30 7.36 -1.85 10.67
C ASP A 30 5.92 -2.34 10.89
N TYR A 31 5.28 -2.89 9.86
CA TYR A 31 3.98 -3.53 9.97
C TYR A 31 3.98 -4.64 11.03
N GLN A 32 4.97 -5.55 10.99
CA GLN A 32 5.06 -6.63 11.96
C GLN A 32 5.26 -6.11 13.39
N ARG A 33 6.08 -5.07 13.56
CA ARG A 33 6.29 -4.42 14.85
C ARG A 33 5.00 -3.82 15.40
N VAL A 34 4.24 -3.12 14.57
CA VAL A 34 2.98 -2.46 14.94
C VAL A 34 1.95 -3.49 15.44
N GLN A 35 1.90 -4.70 14.85
CA GLN A 35 0.96 -5.74 15.27
C GLN A 35 1.15 -6.19 16.73
N ALA A 36 2.35 -6.03 17.27
CA ALA A 36 2.69 -6.48 18.62
C ALA A 36 2.18 -5.55 19.74
N PHE A 37 1.64 -4.35 19.41
CA PHE A 37 1.27 -3.35 20.40
C PHE A 37 -0.24 -3.09 20.44
N ASP A 38 -0.89 -3.40 21.56
CA ASP A 38 -2.35 -3.25 21.72
C ASP A 38 -2.80 -1.78 21.74
N PHE A 39 -1.93 -0.87 22.15
CA PHE A 39 -2.20 0.58 22.17
C PHE A 39 -2.15 1.24 20.77
N VAL A 40 -1.80 0.50 19.72
CA VAL A 40 -1.90 1.00 18.34
C VAL A 40 -3.30 0.79 17.80
N ARG A 41 -3.94 1.88 17.41
CA ARG A 41 -5.34 1.92 16.96
C ARG A 41 -5.49 1.95 15.45
N GLY A 42 -4.43 2.28 14.73
CA GLY A 42 -4.40 2.33 13.27
C GLY A 42 -3.08 2.82 12.74
N VAL A 43 -3.01 3.00 11.44
CA VAL A 43 -1.82 3.50 10.73
C VAL A 43 -2.25 4.62 9.79
N ARG A 44 -1.55 5.76 9.83
CA ARG A 44 -1.77 6.86 8.89
C ARG A 44 -0.72 6.83 7.79
N VAL A 45 -1.17 6.76 6.54
CA VAL A 45 -0.32 6.88 5.36
C VAL A 45 -0.25 8.34 4.93
N HIS A 46 0.97 8.87 4.86
CA HIS A 46 1.25 10.25 4.46
C HIS A 46 1.85 10.30 3.07
N LEU A 47 1.50 11.35 2.32
CA LEU A 47 2.24 11.76 1.14
C LEU A 47 3.64 12.22 1.54
N SER A 48 4.63 11.90 0.71
CA SER A 48 5.96 12.46 0.86
C SER A 48 5.95 13.94 0.46
N GLU A 49 6.62 14.79 1.23
CA GLU A 49 6.86 16.19 0.87
C GLU A 49 7.66 16.33 -0.46
N ASN A 50 8.41 15.29 -0.82
CA ASN A 50 9.14 15.19 -2.09
C ASN A 50 8.30 14.58 -3.23
N HIS A 51 6.99 14.72 -3.18
CA HIS A 51 6.06 14.25 -4.21
C HIS A 51 6.09 15.20 -5.43
N THR A 52 7.25 15.22 -6.11
CA THR A 52 7.50 16.13 -7.23
C THR A 52 8.10 15.37 -8.42
N LEU A 53 7.73 15.81 -9.62
CA LEU A 53 8.34 15.38 -10.88
C LEU A 53 9.00 16.60 -11.52
N ASN A 54 10.33 16.56 -11.73
CA ASN A 54 11.12 17.69 -12.23
C ASN A 54 10.93 18.99 -11.42
N GLY A 55 10.84 18.84 -10.08
CA GLY A 55 10.67 19.96 -9.15
C GLY A 55 9.28 20.58 -9.12
N LYS A 56 8.30 19.97 -9.81
CA LYS A 56 6.89 20.43 -9.79
C LYS A 56 6.03 19.37 -9.10
N PRO A 57 5.06 19.80 -8.25
CA PRO A 57 4.06 18.89 -7.71
C PRO A 57 3.32 18.17 -8.84
N PHE A 58 3.03 16.88 -8.65
CA PHE A 58 2.19 16.12 -9.57
C PHE A 58 1.20 15.27 -8.78
N HIS A 59 0.07 14.97 -9.40
CA HIS A 59 -0.95 14.08 -8.82
C HIS A 59 -0.71 12.64 -9.26
N CYS A 60 -0.80 11.71 -8.33
CA CYS A 60 -0.79 10.28 -8.62
C CYS A 60 -1.68 9.52 -7.61
N ILE A 61 -1.78 8.24 -7.77
CA ILE A 61 -2.56 7.33 -6.90
C ILE A 61 -2.26 7.52 -5.40
N CYS A 62 -1.07 8.01 -5.04
CA CYS A 62 -0.71 8.26 -3.65
C CYS A 62 -1.53 9.39 -3.02
N ASP A 63 -1.94 10.38 -3.82
CA ASP A 63 -2.73 11.53 -3.37
C ASP A 63 -4.13 11.07 -2.95
N ASP A 64 -4.71 10.16 -3.72
CA ASP A 64 -6.06 9.63 -3.48
C ASP A 64 -6.08 8.63 -2.31
N PHE A 65 -4.95 7.99 -2.03
CA PHE A 65 -4.84 6.90 -1.06
C PHE A 65 -4.16 7.32 0.26
N ALA A 66 -3.83 8.59 0.44
CA ALA A 66 -3.35 9.09 1.73
C ALA A 66 -4.50 9.09 2.76
N GLY A 67 -4.20 8.74 4.00
CA GLY A 67 -5.21 8.74 5.06
C GLY A 67 -5.01 7.65 6.12
N ASP A 68 -6.04 7.41 6.91
CA ASP A 68 -6.02 6.49 8.04
C ASP A 68 -6.48 5.10 7.61
N TYR A 69 -5.78 4.09 8.10
CA TYR A 69 -5.97 2.69 7.77
C TYR A 69 -6.09 1.84 9.04
N PRO A 70 -6.84 0.74 8.99
CA PRO A 70 -6.83 -0.26 10.05
C PRO A 70 -5.41 -0.73 10.37
N LYS A 71 -5.19 -1.11 11.63
CA LYS A 71 -3.89 -1.59 12.11
C LYS A 71 -3.35 -2.78 11.31
N ASP A 72 -4.23 -3.64 10.83
CA ASP A 72 -3.93 -4.84 10.06
C ASP A 72 -3.77 -4.58 8.55
N PHE A 73 -3.95 -3.35 8.09
CA PHE A 73 -3.66 -2.97 6.71
C PHE A 73 -2.15 -2.91 6.46
N LYS A 74 -1.66 -3.78 5.58
CA LYS A 74 -0.24 -3.86 5.27
C LYS A 74 0.17 -2.88 4.18
N PHE A 75 0.67 -1.73 4.59
CA PHE A 75 1.23 -0.75 3.66
C PHE A 75 2.68 -1.06 3.31
N THR A 76 2.95 -1.39 2.05
CA THR A 76 4.31 -1.59 1.51
C THR A 76 4.65 -0.64 0.37
N GLY A 77 3.74 0.29 0.04
CA GLY A 77 3.81 1.27 -1.03
C GLY A 77 2.79 0.98 -2.13
N TRP A 78 2.39 2.00 -2.85
CA TRP A 78 1.37 1.89 -3.91
C TRP A 78 1.95 1.53 -5.27
N HIS A 79 3.18 1.91 -5.53
CA HIS A 79 3.90 1.71 -6.79
C HIS A 79 5.41 1.59 -6.54
N PRO A 80 6.20 1.14 -7.51
CA PRO A 80 7.67 1.14 -7.39
C PRO A 80 8.21 2.53 -7.04
N GLN A 81 9.21 2.58 -6.15
CA GLN A 81 9.80 3.81 -5.62
C GLN A 81 8.80 4.74 -4.91
N CYS A 82 7.71 4.20 -4.38
CA CYS A 82 6.76 4.98 -3.58
C CYS A 82 7.46 5.57 -2.36
N ARG A 83 7.34 6.89 -2.18
CA ARG A 83 8.00 7.63 -1.09
C ARG A 83 7.05 7.97 0.07
N CYS A 84 5.77 7.58 -0.02
CA CYS A 84 4.83 7.72 1.09
C CYS A 84 5.38 7.01 2.33
N TYR A 85 5.04 7.51 3.50
CA TYR A 85 5.48 6.93 4.78
C TYR A 85 4.28 6.76 5.71
N THR A 86 4.49 6.01 6.77
CA THR A 86 3.45 5.72 7.76
C THR A 86 3.81 6.29 9.12
N THR A 87 2.79 6.72 9.87
CA THR A 87 2.85 6.94 11.32
C THR A 87 1.80 6.09 12.00
N THR A 88 2.07 5.65 13.22
CA THR A 88 1.11 4.92 14.03
C THR A 88 0.11 5.88 14.67
N ILE A 89 -1.16 5.50 14.69
CA ILE A 89 -2.21 6.15 15.47
C ILE A 89 -2.25 5.40 16.80
N LEU A 90 -1.93 6.12 17.88
CA LEU A 90 -1.85 5.56 19.22
C LEU A 90 -3.15 5.79 19.97
N ALA A 91 -3.42 4.98 20.97
CA ALA A 91 -4.44 5.28 21.97
C ALA A 91 -4.08 6.56 22.73
N ASP A 92 -5.09 7.36 23.08
CA ASP A 92 -4.88 8.60 23.86
C ASP A 92 -4.42 8.28 25.27
N ASP A 93 -4.90 7.17 25.84
CA ASP A 93 -4.48 6.63 27.13
C ASP A 93 -3.85 5.24 26.94
N PRO A 94 -2.56 5.06 27.22
CA PRO A 94 -1.91 3.76 27.16
C PRO A 94 -2.45 2.73 28.16
N ASP A 95 -2.99 3.21 29.30
CA ASP A 95 -3.56 2.36 30.35
C ASP A 95 -5.03 1.97 30.07
N ASP A 96 -5.70 2.74 29.20
CA ASP A 96 -7.04 2.42 28.67
C ASP A 96 -7.07 2.55 27.13
N PRO A 97 -6.45 1.64 26.42
CA PRO A 97 -6.41 1.68 24.95
C PRO A 97 -7.79 1.66 24.31
N GLU A 98 -8.80 1.05 24.96
CA GLU A 98 -10.14 0.89 24.39
C GLU A 98 -10.92 2.22 24.39
N ALA A 99 -10.50 3.23 25.18
CA ALA A 99 -11.07 4.56 25.16
C ALA A 99 -10.91 5.26 23.78
N THR A 100 -9.86 4.92 23.05
CA THR A 100 -9.64 5.41 21.67
C THR A 100 -10.13 4.38 20.66
N PRO A 101 -11.11 4.69 19.79
CA PRO A 101 -11.63 3.72 18.83
C PRO A 101 -10.57 3.27 17.84
N LEU A 102 -10.68 2.02 17.39
CA LEU A 102 -9.89 1.49 16.29
C LEU A 102 -10.25 2.20 14.98
N VAL A 103 -9.26 2.36 14.11
CA VAL A 103 -9.55 2.68 12.71
C VAL A 103 -10.06 1.41 12.03
N GLU A 104 -11.35 1.38 11.67
CA GLU A 104 -12.00 0.19 11.12
C GLU A 104 -12.18 0.24 9.61
N SER A 105 -12.01 1.40 9.00
CA SER A 105 -12.25 1.58 7.56
C SER A 105 -11.02 2.13 6.84
N ILE A 106 -10.94 1.81 5.55
CA ILE A 106 -9.96 2.39 4.64
C ILE A 106 -10.44 3.76 4.14
N PRO A 107 -9.54 4.65 3.67
CA PRO A 107 -9.94 5.93 3.09
C PRO A 107 -10.87 5.78 1.89
N ALA A 108 -11.82 6.71 1.76
CA ALA A 108 -12.80 6.72 0.68
C ALA A 108 -12.15 6.68 -0.71
N GLY A 109 -11.07 7.43 -0.91
CA GLY A 109 -10.36 7.44 -2.21
C GLY A 109 -9.84 6.05 -2.63
N LEU A 110 -9.37 5.23 -1.68
CA LEU A 110 -9.00 3.85 -1.98
C LEU A 110 -10.23 2.97 -2.23
N SER A 111 -11.26 3.12 -1.41
CA SER A 111 -12.52 2.38 -1.56
C SER A 111 -13.17 2.62 -2.92
N ASP A 112 -13.29 3.87 -3.33
CA ASP A 112 -13.86 4.28 -4.60
C ASP A 112 -13.02 3.76 -5.77
N TRP A 113 -11.69 3.88 -5.67
CA TRP A 113 -10.80 3.35 -6.68
C TRP A 113 -10.93 1.82 -6.84
N VAL A 114 -11.08 1.08 -5.76
CA VAL A 114 -11.28 -0.39 -5.82
C VAL A 114 -12.61 -0.71 -6.50
N ALA A 115 -13.68 0.03 -6.17
CA ALA A 115 -14.98 -0.13 -6.81
C ALA A 115 -14.92 0.15 -8.32
N ASP A 116 -14.30 1.23 -8.72
CA ASP A 116 -14.18 1.65 -10.13
C ASP A 116 -13.27 0.71 -10.96
N ASN A 117 -12.34 0.02 -10.32
CA ASN A 117 -11.36 -0.84 -10.99
C ASN A 117 -11.59 -2.35 -10.77
N GLY A 118 -12.76 -2.75 -10.31
CA GLY A 118 -13.07 -4.14 -9.94
C GLY A 118 -12.72 -5.17 -11.02
N ASP A 119 -13.08 -4.93 -12.29
CA ASP A 119 -12.77 -5.80 -13.41
C ASP A 119 -11.27 -5.92 -13.67
N ARG A 120 -10.55 -4.80 -13.60
CA ARG A 120 -9.10 -4.74 -13.78
C ARG A 120 -8.37 -5.47 -12.65
N ILE A 121 -8.84 -5.32 -11.44
CA ILE A 121 -8.33 -6.01 -10.26
C ILE A 121 -8.54 -7.52 -10.43
N SER A 122 -9.76 -7.96 -10.72
CA SER A 122 -10.11 -9.39 -10.95
C SER A 122 -9.23 -10.01 -12.02
N ALA A 123 -9.10 -9.35 -13.18
CA ALA A 123 -8.23 -9.79 -14.26
C ALA A 123 -6.75 -9.89 -13.84
N SER A 124 -6.27 -9.04 -12.92
CA SER A 124 -4.90 -9.11 -12.41
C SER A 124 -4.67 -10.35 -11.54
N PHE A 125 -5.65 -10.69 -10.70
CA PHE A 125 -5.61 -11.92 -9.90
C PHE A 125 -5.69 -13.18 -10.74
N GLU A 126 -6.54 -13.20 -11.76
CA GLU A 126 -6.67 -14.33 -12.72
C GLU A 126 -5.35 -14.59 -13.47
N ARG A 127 -4.63 -13.53 -13.85
CA ARG A 127 -3.29 -13.64 -14.46
C ARG A 127 -2.19 -14.00 -13.45
N GLY A 128 -2.50 -14.03 -12.14
CA GLY A 128 -1.52 -14.26 -11.07
C GLY A 128 -0.49 -13.13 -10.92
N LYS A 129 -0.85 -11.92 -11.30
CA LYS A 129 0.01 -10.72 -11.25
C LYS A 129 -0.72 -9.51 -10.66
N PRO A 130 -1.41 -9.64 -9.51
CA PRO A 130 -1.95 -8.47 -8.82
C PRO A 130 -0.82 -7.60 -8.28
N ALA A 131 -1.09 -6.31 -8.09
CA ALA A 131 -0.18 -5.47 -7.32
C ALA A 131 -0.02 -6.06 -5.91
N PHE A 132 1.18 -5.98 -5.34
CA PHE A 132 1.48 -6.61 -4.06
C PHE A 132 0.57 -6.09 -2.93
N TRP A 133 0.29 -4.79 -2.89
CA TRP A 133 -0.60 -4.20 -1.89
C TRP A 133 -2.07 -4.65 -2.02
N LEU A 134 -2.55 -4.94 -3.24
CA LEU A 134 -3.87 -5.55 -3.47
C LEU A 134 -3.91 -6.99 -2.95
N ARG A 135 -2.86 -7.75 -3.22
CA ARG A 135 -2.75 -9.13 -2.77
C ARG A 135 -2.69 -9.24 -1.25
N ASP A 136 -1.86 -8.38 -0.65
CA ASP A 136 -1.55 -8.45 0.78
C ASP A 136 -2.71 -7.90 1.66
N ASN A 137 -3.66 -7.15 1.07
CA ASN A 137 -4.81 -6.56 1.75
C ASN A 137 -6.16 -6.96 1.10
N ALA A 138 -6.21 -8.09 0.42
CA ALA A 138 -7.41 -8.49 -0.32
C ALA A 138 -8.66 -8.55 0.58
N ASP A 139 -8.51 -9.02 1.82
CA ASP A 139 -9.61 -9.15 2.78
C ASP A 139 -10.14 -7.77 3.20
N GLN A 140 -9.27 -6.82 3.57
CA GLN A 140 -9.64 -5.45 3.94
C GLN A 140 -10.27 -4.66 2.78
N LEU A 141 -9.91 -5.03 1.55
CA LEU A 141 -10.43 -4.42 0.32
C LEU A 141 -11.69 -5.11 -0.20
N GLY A 142 -12.19 -6.16 0.48
CA GLY A 142 -13.34 -6.94 0.03
C GLY A 142 -13.12 -7.68 -1.29
N ILE A 143 -11.85 -7.92 -1.66
CA ILE A 143 -11.47 -8.60 -2.89
C ILE A 143 -11.47 -10.10 -2.63
N THR A 144 -12.35 -10.84 -3.31
CA THR A 144 -12.35 -12.32 -3.27
C THR A 144 -11.55 -12.85 -4.45
N PRO A 145 -10.29 -13.31 -4.25
CA PRO A 145 -9.52 -13.90 -5.34
C PRO A 145 -10.19 -15.19 -5.81
N LYS A 146 -10.62 -15.24 -7.06
CA LYS A 146 -11.09 -16.51 -7.65
C LYS A 146 -9.92 -17.51 -7.64
N LYS A 147 -10.07 -18.63 -6.94
CA LYS A 147 -9.06 -19.72 -6.95
C LYS A 147 -8.79 -20.12 -8.40
N LYS A 148 -7.52 -20.16 -8.80
CA LYS A 148 -7.12 -20.78 -10.07
C LYS A 148 -7.75 -22.17 -10.12
N LYS A 149 -8.61 -22.44 -11.13
CA LYS A 149 -8.94 -23.81 -11.50
C LYS A 149 -7.61 -24.50 -11.79
N GLY A 150 -7.29 -25.52 -11.00
CA GLY A 150 -6.08 -26.33 -11.20
C GLY A 150 -6.06 -26.76 -12.66
N ARG A 151 -4.91 -26.58 -13.30
CA ARG A 151 -4.67 -27.19 -14.61
C ARG A 151 -4.63 -28.69 -14.36
N PRO A 152 -5.39 -29.48 -15.13
CA PRO A 152 -5.33 -30.93 -15.05
C PRO A 152 -3.93 -31.45 -15.38
#